data_94f3b35feafd4b9625f3c71fe0500de5
#
_entry.id   94f3b35feafd4b9625f3c71fe0500de5
#
_cell.length_a   1.000
_cell.length_b   1.000
_cell.length_c   1.000
_cell.angle_alpha   90.00
_cell.angle_beta   90.00
_cell.angle_gamma   90.00
#
_symmetry.space_group_name_H-M   'P 1'
#
loop_
_entity.id
_entity.type
_entity.pdbx_description
1 polymer ?
#
loop_
_entity_poly.entity_id
_entity_poly.type
_entity_poly.pdbx_seq_one_letter_code
_entity_poly.pdbx_strand_id
1 'polypeptide(L)'
;MEVQARSGDILIAIGGGEGVLFLANLYHDAGKPVVPLNFKLCPPNTGAQRIYEYALSSSHARRLFQTESETSPHTWINRLDFPNRKDTTERIRDLVALLEDISPPKAFVVRLLNSALPEYPAVQDFFDTVVQPVIEGDLGYKLTVVDGNQAYDYPRIDEEIFAKLHRSSVVIADITGCRPNCFLELGYALGRGLPTILLAKDGTDHPFDINSFSGHHWKTTGTAEERRREFRKHWEAIKNRPPLVPTEPLIPRML
;
A
#
# COMPACT_ATOMS: atom_id res chain seq x y z
N MET A 1 12.06 -5.15 21.06
CA MET A 1 11.28 -6.13 20.26
C MET A 1 9.80 -5.79 20.21
N GLU A 2 9.11 -5.50 21.31
CA GLU A 2 7.69 -5.06 21.24
C GLU A 2 7.49 -3.79 20.42
N VAL A 3 8.36 -2.80 20.55
CA VAL A 3 8.32 -1.56 19.73
C VAL A 3 8.49 -1.89 18.25
N GLN A 4 9.37 -2.83 17.90
CA GLN A 4 9.55 -3.28 16.51
C GLN A 4 8.28 -3.97 15.98
N ALA A 5 7.65 -4.84 16.78
CA ALA A 5 6.41 -5.51 16.40
C ALA A 5 5.24 -4.54 16.24
N ARG A 6 5.21 -3.44 17.00
CA ARG A 6 4.20 -2.38 16.82
C ARG A 6 4.42 -1.54 15.58
N SER A 7 5.69 -1.24 15.24
CA SER A 7 6.03 -0.30 14.19
C SER A 7 6.20 -0.93 12.79
N GLY A 8 6.51 -2.24 12.72
CA GLY A 8 6.68 -2.96 11.46
C GLY A 8 5.37 -3.61 11.00
N ASP A 9 5.15 -3.68 9.70
CA ASP A 9 3.98 -4.34 9.10
C ASP A 9 4.29 -5.79 8.71
N ILE A 10 5.52 -6.10 8.34
CA ILE A 10 6.00 -7.43 7.96
C ILE A 10 7.35 -7.69 8.62
N LEU A 11 7.56 -8.89 9.16
CA LEU A 11 8.87 -9.35 9.61
C LEU A 11 9.55 -10.17 8.52
N ILE A 12 10.65 -9.68 7.98
CA ILE A 12 11.54 -10.49 7.13
C ILE A 12 12.66 -11.03 8.02
N ALA A 13 12.62 -12.33 8.30
CA ALA A 13 13.59 -12.99 9.17
C ALA A 13 14.76 -13.55 8.35
N ILE A 14 15.99 -13.12 8.67
CA ILE A 14 17.22 -13.52 8.00
C ILE A 14 18.20 -14.04 9.06
N GLY A 15 18.45 -15.34 9.10
CA GLY A 15 19.33 -15.94 10.11
C GLY A 15 18.84 -15.71 11.54
N GLY A 16 19.76 -15.42 12.46
CA GLY A 16 19.48 -15.13 13.86
C GLY A 16 19.24 -16.35 14.75
N GLY A 17 18.96 -16.10 16.02
CA GLY A 17 18.72 -17.14 17.06
C GLY A 17 17.35 -16.97 17.72
N GLU A 18 17.27 -17.26 19.01
CA GLU A 18 16.03 -17.23 19.82
C GLU A 18 15.31 -15.86 19.80
N GLY A 19 16.06 -14.74 19.72
CA GLY A 19 15.48 -13.41 19.61
C GLY A 19 14.63 -13.21 18.35
N VAL A 20 15.00 -13.82 17.25
CA VAL A 20 14.20 -13.80 16.01
C VAL A 20 12.93 -14.62 16.15
N LEU A 21 13.00 -15.77 16.83
CA LEU A 21 11.81 -16.58 17.13
C LEU A 21 10.82 -15.84 18.03
N PHE A 22 11.34 -15.16 19.06
CA PHE A 22 10.50 -14.35 19.94
C PHE A 22 9.83 -13.19 19.17
N LEU A 23 10.59 -12.50 18.32
CA LEU A 23 10.04 -11.42 17.50
C LEU A 23 8.99 -11.94 16.49
N ALA A 24 9.22 -13.10 15.90
CA ALA A 24 8.26 -13.75 15.01
C ALA A 24 6.93 -14.07 15.70
N ASN A 25 6.99 -14.54 16.96
CA ASN A 25 5.78 -14.75 17.76
C ASN A 25 5.03 -13.44 18.02
N LEU A 26 5.73 -12.35 18.36
CA LEU A 26 5.09 -11.04 18.55
C LEU A 26 4.40 -10.52 17.28
N TYR A 27 5.00 -10.73 16.10
CA TYR A 27 4.37 -10.38 14.82
C TYR A 27 3.15 -11.26 14.55
N HIS A 28 3.27 -12.55 14.76
CA HIS A 28 2.17 -13.50 14.58
C HIS A 28 0.98 -13.17 15.49
N ASP A 29 1.23 -12.91 16.78
CA ASP A 29 0.20 -12.56 17.75
C ASP A 29 -0.50 -11.23 17.42
N ALA A 30 0.23 -10.33 16.75
CA ALA A 30 -0.31 -9.08 16.22
C ALA A 30 -1.01 -9.23 14.85
N GLY A 31 -1.18 -10.47 14.34
CA GLY A 31 -1.78 -10.73 13.02
C GLY A 31 -0.93 -10.23 11.85
N LYS A 32 0.38 -10.09 12.03
CA LYS A 32 1.31 -9.55 11.02
C LYS A 32 2.11 -10.66 10.37
N PRO A 33 2.39 -10.56 9.06
CA PRO A 33 3.13 -11.57 8.32
C PRO A 33 4.58 -11.74 8.79
N VAL A 34 5.05 -12.98 8.75
CA VAL A 34 6.45 -13.36 9.01
C VAL A 34 6.98 -14.10 7.79
N VAL A 35 8.05 -13.58 7.18
CA VAL A 35 8.69 -14.13 5.99
C VAL A 35 10.09 -14.65 6.35
N PRO A 36 10.27 -15.94 6.59
CA PRO A 36 11.57 -16.53 6.88
C PRO A 36 12.35 -16.79 5.58
N LEU A 37 13.54 -16.25 5.48
CA LEU A 37 14.44 -16.54 4.36
C LEU A 37 15.37 -17.70 4.74
N ASN A 38 15.40 -18.75 3.91
CA ASN A 38 16.24 -19.94 4.14
C ASN A 38 17.70 -19.69 3.74
N PHE A 39 18.38 -18.79 4.47
CA PHE A 39 19.81 -18.58 4.35
C PHE A 39 20.56 -19.34 5.45
N LYS A 40 21.59 -20.06 5.07
CA LYS A 40 22.47 -20.79 6.00
C LYS A 40 23.50 -19.84 6.64
N LEU A 41 23.02 -18.81 7.33
CA LEU A 41 23.88 -17.81 8.00
C LEU A 41 24.16 -18.13 9.47
N CYS A 42 23.37 -19.02 10.07
CA CYS A 42 23.46 -19.42 11.47
C CYS A 42 23.47 -20.94 11.60
N PRO A 43 23.74 -21.49 12.80
CA PRO A 43 23.63 -22.92 13.05
C PRO A 43 22.28 -23.49 12.60
N PRO A 44 22.20 -24.74 12.15
CA PRO A 44 20.97 -25.39 11.76
C PRO A 44 19.89 -25.31 12.86
N ASN A 45 18.62 -25.22 12.46
CA ASN A 45 17.47 -25.16 13.36
C ASN A 45 17.45 -23.96 14.31
N THR A 46 18.03 -22.83 13.92
CA THR A 46 17.98 -21.59 14.67
C THR A 46 17.31 -20.47 13.88
N GLY A 47 16.72 -19.48 14.59
CA GLY A 47 16.21 -18.26 13.99
C GLY A 47 15.29 -18.47 12.77
N ALA A 48 15.57 -17.76 11.69
CA ALA A 48 14.78 -17.80 10.45
C ALA A 48 14.68 -19.21 9.84
N GLN A 49 15.74 -20.01 9.92
CA GLN A 49 15.72 -21.37 9.40
C GLN A 49 14.72 -22.26 10.15
N ARG A 50 14.65 -22.14 11.48
CA ARG A 50 13.65 -22.87 12.28
C ARG A 50 12.22 -22.44 11.94
N ILE A 51 11.98 -21.13 11.72
CA ILE A 51 10.67 -20.65 11.29
C ILE A 51 10.34 -21.20 9.90
N TYR A 52 11.32 -21.21 8.98
CA TYR A 52 11.16 -21.77 7.64
C TYR A 52 10.79 -23.25 7.68
N GLU A 53 11.51 -24.07 8.44
CA GLU A 53 11.24 -25.50 8.61
C GLU A 53 9.84 -25.75 9.21
N TYR A 54 9.43 -24.92 10.18
CA TYR A 54 8.08 -24.96 10.73
C TYR A 54 7.03 -24.67 9.66
N ALA A 55 7.27 -23.71 8.77
CA ALA A 55 6.36 -23.34 7.70
C ALA A 55 6.21 -24.39 6.60
N LEU A 56 7.15 -25.33 6.46
CA LEU A 56 7.05 -26.41 5.48
C LEU A 56 5.88 -27.36 5.77
N SER A 57 5.36 -27.41 6.98
CA SER A 57 4.16 -28.20 7.26
C SER A 57 2.88 -27.44 6.86
N SER A 58 1.93 -28.18 6.29
CA SER A 58 0.81 -27.68 5.49
C SER A 58 -0.10 -26.61 6.11
N SER A 59 -0.25 -26.61 7.42
CA SER A 59 -1.09 -25.62 8.12
C SER A 59 -0.36 -24.35 8.57
N HIS A 60 0.96 -24.40 8.63
CA HIS A 60 1.75 -23.35 9.27
C HIS A 60 2.16 -22.22 8.31
N ALA A 61 2.34 -22.52 7.02
CA ALA A 61 2.65 -21.50 6.02
C ALA A 61 1.56 -20.41 5.93
N ARG A 62 0.29 -20.80 6.00
CA ARG A 62 -0.82 -19.84 6.01
C ARG A 62 -0.80 -18.93 7.24
N ARG A 63 -0.46 -19.48 8.40
CA ARG A 63 -0.35 -18.71 9.66
C ARG A 63 0.79 -17.71 9.61
N LEU A 64 1.91 -18.07 8.99
CA LEU A 64 3.06 -17.18 8.88
C LEU A 64 2.82 -16.01 7.94
N PHE A 65 2.23 -16.26 6.77
CA PHE A 65 2.07 -15.23 5.76
C PHE A 65 0.84 -14.35 5.98
N GLN A 66 -0.14 -14.77 6.78
CA GLN A 66 -1.37 -14.03 7.05
C GLN A 66 -2.05 -13.51 5.76
N THR A 67 -1.97 -14.30 4.68
CA THR A 67 -2.47 -13.90 3.36
C THR A 67 -3.80 -14.61 3.04
N GLU A 68 -4.68 -13.88 2.38
CA GLU A 68 -5.92 -14.39 1.78
C GLU A 68 -5.76 -14.68 0.28
N SER A 69 -4.55 -14.51 -0.25
CA SER A 69 -4.25 -14.72 -1.67
C SER A 69 -4.65 -16.12 -2.15
N GLU A 70 -5.08 -16.22 -3.40
CA GLU A 70 -5.33 -17.48 -4.09
C GLU A 70 -4.06 -18.31 -4.30
N THR A 71 -2.88 -17.66 -4.27
CA THR A 71 -1.60 -18.35 -4.36
C THR A 71 -1.39 -19.19 -3.10
N SER A 72 -1.20 -20.48 -3.29
CA SER A 72 -0.96 -21.40 -2.17
C SER A 72 0.24 -20.95 -1.32
N PRO A 73 0.10 -20.82 0.01
CA PRO A 73 1.20 -20.49 0.90
C PRO A 73 2.39 -21.44 0.77
N HIS A 74 2.17 -22.70 0.38
CA HIS A 74 3.24 -23.66 0.06
C HIS A 74 4.03 -23.27 -1.17
N THR A 75 3.40 -22.68 -2.17
CA THR A 75 4.10 -22.16 -3.35
C THR A 75 5.09 -21.09 -2.93
N TRP A 76 4.70 -20.19 -2.05
CA TRP A 76 5.58 -19.16 -1.53
C TRP A 76 6.72 -19.70 -0.68
N ILE A 77 6.43 -20.61 0.26
CA ILE A 77 7.48 -21.18 1.11
C ILE A 77 8.53 -21.94 0.29
N ASN A 78 8.10 -22.64 -0.76
CA ASN A 78 9.02 -23.33 -1.68
C ASN A 78 9.87 -22.35 -2.51
N ARG A 79 9.33 -21.19 -2.86
CA ARG A 79 10.08 -20.12 -3.55
C ARG A 79 11.11 -19.45 -2.64
N LEU A 80 10.87 -19.41 -1.32
CA LEU A 80 11.79 -18.88 -0.32
C LEU A 80 12.93 -19.87 0.02
N ASP A 81 12.83 -21.11 -0.43
CA ASP A 81 13.96 -22.01 -0.45
C ASP A 81 14.91 -21.58 -1.58
N PHE A 82 15.95 -20.86 -1.21
CA PHE A 82 16.95 -20.37 -2.15
C PHE A 82 18.04 -21.43 -2.39
N PRO A 83 17.77 -22.45 -3.22
CA PRO A 83 18.80 -23.39 -3.60
C PRO A 83 19.92 -22.64 -4.35
N ASN A 84 21.14 -23.14 -4.25
CA ASN A 84 22.30 -22.55 -4.91
C ASN A 84 22.15 -22.38 -6.44
N ARG A 85 21.08 -22.94 -7.02
CA ARG A 85 20.78 -22.91 -8.46
C ARG A 85 20.04 -21.65 -8.91
N LYS A 86 19.38 -20.91 -8.01
CA LYS A 86 18.70 -19.65 -8.35
C LYS A 86 19.69 -18.50 -8.28
N ASP A 87 19.70 -17.66 -9.30
CA ASP A 87 20.48 -16.43 -9.26
C ASP A 87 19.84 -15.39 -8.30
N THR A 88 20.58 -14.33 -8.00
CA THR A 88 20.13 -13.28 -7.08
C THR A 88 18.91 -12.54 -7.60
N THR A 89 18.80 -12.34 -8.91
CA THR A 89 17.68 -11.63 -9.54
C THR A 89 16.39 -12.41 -9.41
N GLU A 90 16.46 -13.74 -9.62
CA GLU A 90 15.30 -14.62 -9.43
C GLU A 90 14.82 -14.63 -7.96
N ARG A 91 15.78 -14.70 -7.01
CA ARG A 91 15.47 -14.66 -5.57
C ARG A 91 14.79 -13.36 -5.17
N ILE A 92 15.29 -12.22 -5.65
CA ILE A 92 14.71 -10.92 -5.40
C ILE A 92 13.30 -10.85 -5.98
N ARG A 93 13.10 -11.32 -7.22
CA ARG A 93 11.79 -11.34 -7.87
C ARG A 93 10.78 -12.17 -7.09
N ASP A 94 11.15 -13.36 -6.65
CA ASP A 94 10.27 -14.23 -5.86
C ASP A 94 9.91 -13.60 -4.52
N LEU A 95 10.87 -12.95 -3.85
CA LEU A 95 10.61 -12.26 -2.59
C LEU A 95 9.69 -11.05 -2.79
N VAL A 96 9.95 -10.23 -3.80
CA VAL A 96 9.10 -9.06 -4.11
C VAL A 96 7.68 -9.50 -4.42
N ALA A 97 7.50 -10.52 -5.26
CA ALA A 97 6.18 -11.05 -5.58
C ALA A 97 5.43 -11.59 -4.35
N LEU A 98 6.13 -12.24 -3.40
CA LEU A 98 5.52 -12.63 -2.13
C LEU A 98 5.12 -11.42 -1.30
N LEU A 99 6.00 -10.41 -1.17
CA LEU A 99 5.70 -9.21 -0.39
C LEU A 99 4.49 -8.43 -0.95
N GLU A 100 4.37 -8.36 -2.26
CA GLU A 100 3.21 -7.77 -2.94
C GLU A 100 1.93 -8.57 -2.69
N ASP A 101 2.02 -9.91 -2.64
CA ASP A 101 0.90 -10.80 -2.37
C ASP A 101 0.37 -10.69 -0.93
N ILE A 102 1.27 -10.61 0.06
CA ILE A 102 0.90 -10.51 1.48
C ILE A 102 0.60 -9.08 1.95
N SER A 103 1.08 -8.09 1.23
CA SER A 103 0.86 -6.67 1.52
C SER A 103 0.78 -5.88 0.21
N PRO A 104 -0.36 -5.94 -0.48
CA PRO A 104 -0.54 -5.21 -1.73
C PRO A 104 -0.30 -3.71 -1.49
N PRO A 105 0.21 -2.99 -2.50
CA PRO A 105 0.44 -1.56 -2.38
C PRO A 105 -0.86 -0.84 -2.03
N LYS A 106 -0.79 0.14 -1.13
CA LYS A 106 -1.96 0.87 -0.65
C LYS A 106 -2.13 2.17 -1.41
N ALA A 107 -3.36 2.43 -1.85
CA ALA A 107 -3.77 3.72 -2.39
C ALA A 107 -4.65 4.43 -1.35
N PHE A 108 -4.17 5.54 -0.78
CA PHE A 108 -4.96 6.34 0.15
C PHE A 108 -5.94 7.23 -0.60
N VAL A 109 -7.18 7.27 -0.15
CA VAL A 109 -8.24 8.04 -0.78
C VAL A 109 -8.56 9.27 0.06
N VAL A 110 -8.40 10.43 -0.55
CA VAL A 110 -8.87 11.74 -0.08
C VAL A 110 -10.09 12.11 -0.89
N ARG A 111 -11.25 12.22 -0.27
CA ARG A 111 -12.49 12.59 -0.98
C ARG A 111 -13.56 13.17 -0.07
N LEU A 112 -14.61 13.67 -0.65
CA LEU A 112 -15.82 14.07 0.05
C LEU A 112 -16.50 12.85 0.68
N LEU A 113 -16.65 12.87 2.03
CA LEU A 113 -17.30 11.80 2.82
C LEU A 113 -18.62 12.22 3.46
N ASN A 114 -18.94 13.52 3.46
CA ASN A 114 -20.18 14.03 4.06
C ASN A 114 -21.37 13.79 3.13
N SER A 115 -22.21 12.81 3.47
CA SER A 115 -23.40 12.43 2.71
C SER A 115 -24.49 13.51 2.62
N ALA A 116 -24.44 14.54 3.48
CA ALA A 116 -25.38 15.65 3.43
C ALA A 116 -25.08 16.66 2.32
N LEU A 117 -23.94 16.57 1.65
CA LEU A 117 -23.55 17.51 0.61
C LEU A 117 -24.04 17.06 -0.78
N PRO A 118 -24.47 18.00 -1.64
CA PRO A 118 -25.09 17.66 -2.92
C PRO A 118 -24.15 16.93 -3.90
N GLU A 119 -22.84 17.12 -3.78
CA GLU A 119 -21.84 16.47 -4.62
C GLU A 119 -21.58 15.00 -4.22
N TYR A 120 -21.90 14.62 -2.97
CA TYR A 120 -21.56 13.31 -2.41
C TYR A 120 -22.06 12.13 -3.25
N PRO A 121 -23.32 12.07 -3.73
CA PRO A 121 -23.78 10.93 -4.51
C PRO A 121 -22.98 10.71 -5.80
N ALA A 122 -22.58 11.80 -6.46
CA ALA A 122 -21.79 11.71 -7.68
C ALA A 122 -20.35 11.25 -7.41
N VAL A 123 -19.73 11.75 -6.32
CA VAL A 123 -18.41 11.31 -5.87
C VAL A 123 -18.43 9.83 -5.48
N GLN A 124 -19.43 9.42 -4.70
CA GLN A 124 -19.60 8.02 -4.29
C GLN A 124 -19.76 7.11 -5.51
N ASP A 125 -20.67 7.43 -6.46
CA ASP A 125 -20.84 6.65 -7.69
C ASP A 125 -19.52 6.53 -8.48
N PHE A 126 -18.79 7.63 -8.62
CA PHE A 126 -17.51 7.59 -9.35
C PHE A 126 -16.49 6.69 -8.67
N PHE A 127 -16.39 6.72 -7.35
CA PHE A 127 -15.48 5.84 -6.63
C PHE A 127 -15.90 4.38 -6.72
N ASP A 128 -17.18 4.07 -6.54
CA ASP A 128 -17.69 2.69 -6.55
C ASP A 128 -17.66 2.06 -7.96
N THR A 129 -17.96 2.87 -8.99
CA THR A 129 -18.09 2.34 -10.35
C THR A 129 -16.83 2.47 -11.20
N VAL A 130 -15.90 3.36 -10.85
CA VAL A 130 -14.70 3.65 -11.64
C VAL A 130 -13.42 3.43 -10.84
N VAL A 131 -13.22 4.16 -9.74
CA VAL A 131 -11.93 4.17 -9.04
C VAL A 131 -11.64 2.82 -8.40
N GLN A 132 -12.56 2.31 -7.59
CA GLN A 132 -12.35 1.05 -6.88
C GLN A 132 -12.15 -0.14 -7.83
N PRO A 133 -12.98 -0.37 -8.85
CA PRO A 133 -12.74 -1.47 -9.79
C PRO A 133 -11.40 -1.39 -10.52
N VAL A 134 -10.94 -0.19 -10.88
CA VAL A 134 -9.64 -0.03 -11.53
C VAL A 134 -8.48 -0.25 -10.56
N ILE A 135 -8.55 0.37 -9.37
CA ILE A 135 -7.45 0.33 -8.41
C ILE A 135 -7.30 -1.04 -7.78
N GLU A 136 -8.39 -1.64 -7.31
CA GLU A 136 -8.35 -2.95 -6.64
C GLU A 136 -8.41 -4.10 -7.65
N GLY A 137 -9.28 -4.01 -8.65
CA GLY A 137 -9.50 -5.09 -9.61
C GLY A 137 -8.42 -5.20 -10.68
N ASP A 138 -8.00 -4.08 -11.27
CA ASP A 138 -7.09 -4.10 -12.41
C ASP A 138 -5.63 -3.86 -12.02
N LEU A 139 -5.38 -3.02 -11.00
CA LEU A 139 -4.03 -2.56 -10.63
C LEU A 139 -3.47 -3.24 -9.37
N GLY A 140 -4.29 -3.99 -8.64
CA GLY A 140 -3.87 -4.77 -7.47
C GLY A 140 -3.49 -3.93 -6.24
N TYR A 141 -3.92 -2.67 -6.16
CA TYR A 141 -3.76 -1.85 -4.95
C TYR A 141 -4.91 -2.12 -3.98
N LYS A 142 -4.66 -1.91 -2.70
CA LYS A 142 -5.72 -1.85 -1.69
C LYS A 142 -6.12 -0.41 -1.44
N LEU A 143 -7.40 -0.07 -1.64
CA LEU A 143 -7.92 1.25 -1.29
C LEU A 143 -8.01 1.41 0.24
N THR A 144 -7.58 2.57 0.73
CA THR A 144 -7.66 2.93 2.14
C THR A 144 -8.38 4.26 2.26
N VAL A 145 -9.52 4.25 2.94
CA VAL A 145 -10.32 5.44 3.26
C VAL A 145 -10.43 5.53 4.77
N VAL A 146 -10.37 6.72 5.34
CA VAL A 146 -10.67 6.97 6.77
C VAL A 146 -11.94 7.79 6.84
N ASP A 147 -13.06 7.14 7.15
CA ASP A 147 -14.42 7.73 7.08
C ASP A 147 -15.09 7.96 8.44
N GLY A 148 -14.39 7.68 9.53
CA GLY A 148 -14.93 7.87 10.89
C GLY A 148 -15.73 6.66 11.42
N ASN A 149 -15.98 5.63 10.62
CA ASN A 149 -16.83 4.49 10.98
C ASN A 149 -16.05 3.20 11.28
N GLN A 150 -14.73 3.22 11.13
CA GLN A 150 -13.86 2.06 11.27
C GLN A 150 -13.25 2.00 12.68
N ALA A 151 -12.79 0.82 13.08
CA ALA A 151 -11.86 0.70 14.19
C ALA A 151 -10.49 1.26 13.78
N TYR A 152 -9.91 2.11 14.59
CA TYR A 152 -8.64 2.78 14.31
C TYR A 152 -7.50 2.22 15.16
N ASP A 153 -6.29 2.24 14.58
CA ASP A 153 -5.06 1.86 15.27
C ASP A 153 -4.57 2.97 16.21
N TYR A 154 -5.02 4.20 16.00
CA TYR A 154 -4.61 5.39 16.73
C TYR A 154 -5.79 5.99 17.50
N PRO A 155 -5.52 6.61 18.68
CA PRO A 155 -6.58 7.18 19.52
C PRO A 155 -7.27 8.42 18.91
N ARG A 156 -6.63 9.05 17.93
CA ARG A 156 -7.14 10.24 17.25
C ARG A 156 -7.30 9.99 15.76
N ILE A 157 -8.39 10.46 15.19
CA ILE A 157 -8.71 10.27 13.77
C ILE A 157 -7.70 10.96 12.83
N ASP A 158 -7.18 12.11 13.22
CA ASP A 158 -6.15 12.82 12.45
C ASP A 158 -4.82 12.05 12.43
N GLU A 159 -4.42 11.44 13.55
CA GLU A 159 -3.24 10.57 13.60
C GLU A 159 -3.42 9.35 12.67
N GLU A 160 -4.61 8.75 12.67
CA GLU A 160 -4.95 7.63 11.79
C GLU A 160 -4.87 8.04 10.31
N ILE A 161 -5.46 9.18 9.93
CA ILE A 161 -5.42 9.71 8.58
C ILE A 161 -3.97 9.87 8.11
N PHE A 162 -3.17 10.63 8.85
CA PHE A 162 -1.78 10.91 8.44
C PHE A 162 -0.89 9.67 8.48
N ALA A 163 -1.09 8.75 9.43
CA ALA A 163 -0.34 7.50 9.48
C ALA A 163 -0.63 6.61 8.26
N LYS A 164 -1.91 6.44 7.88
CA LYS A 164 -2.31 5.65 6.72
C LYS A 164 -1.87 6.31 5.41
N LEU A 165 -2.04 7.63 5.31
CA LEU A 165 -1.57 8.40 4.16
C LEU A 165 -0.06 8.27 3.99
N HIS A 166 0.72 8.43 5.06
CA HIS A 166 2.17 8.31 5.06
C HIS A 166 2.68 6.93 4.61
N ARG A 167 1.94 5.87 4.92
CA ARG A 167 2.28 4.47 4.59
C ARG A 167 1.75 4.02 3.23
N SER A 168 1.06 4.89 2.51
CA SER A 168 0.49 4.57 1.21
C SER A 168 1.52 4.77 0.09
N SER A 169 1.40 3.95 -0.96
CA SER A 169 2.27 4.02 -2.13
C SER A 169 1.84 5.11 -3.11
N VAL A 170 0.57 5.49 -3.05
CA VAL A 170 -0.05 6.52 -3.91
C VAL A 170 -1.22 7.15 -3.18
N VAL A 171 -1.54 8.39 -3.51
CA VAL A 171 -2.72 9.10 -3.00
C VAL A 171 -3.65 9.41 -4.16
N ILE A 172 -4.94 9.14 -3.99
CA ILE A 172 -6.00 9.51 -4.92
C ILE A 172 -6.79 10.62 -4.25
N ALA A 173 -6.64 11.85 -4.72
CA ALA A 173 -7.26 13.02 -4.11
C ALA A 173 -8.34 13.59 -5.01
N ASP A 174 -9.61 13.41 -4.63
CA ASP A 174 -10.74 14.05 -5.25
C ASP A 174 -11.09 15.34 -4.51
N ILE A 175 -10.97 16.47 -5.19
CA ILE A 175 -11.22 17.81 -4.63
C ILE A 175 -12.61 18.35 -4.98
N THR A 176 -13.52 17.52 -5.47
CA THR A 176 -14.92 17.90 -5.73
C THR A 176 -15.55 18.47 -4.46
N GLY A 177 -16.21 19.61 -4.58
CA GLY A 177 -16.80 20.33 -3.45
C GLY A 177 -15.81 21.13 -2.60
N CYS A 178 -14.53 21.18 -2.99
CA CYS A 178 -13.50 22.09 -2.43
C CYS A 178 -13.39 22.05 -0.90
N ARG A 179 -13.40 20.87 -0.29
CA ARG A 179 -13.36 20.72 1.17
C ARG A 179 -11.98 21.03 1.74
N PRO A 180 -11.86 21.89 2.77
CA PRO A 180 -10.59 22.25 3.39
C PRO A 180 -9.75 21.03 3.83
N ASN A 181 -10.38 19.99 4.40
CA ASN A 181 -9.68 18.78 4.83
C ASN A 181 -9.04 18.03 3.65
N CYS A 182 -9.72 17.97 2.49
CA CYS A 182 -9.15 17.35 1.31
C CYS A 182 -7.88 18.10 0.83
N PHE A 183 -7.86 19.42 0.94
CA PHE A 183 -6.67 20.21 0.60
C PHE A 183 -5.54 20.05 1.62
N LEU A 184 -5.86 19.90 2.91
CA LEU A 184 -4.85 19.62 3.94
C LEU A 184 -4.15 18.29 3.67
N GLU A 185 -4.92 17.24 3.41
CA GLU A 185 -4.40 15.89 3.10
C GLU A 185 -3.66 15.87 1.77
N LEU A 186 -4.18 16.53 0.74
CA LEU A 186 -3.50 16.71 -0.56
C LEU A 186 -2.16 17.45 -0.38
N GLY A 187 -2.13 18.55 0.36
CA GLY A 187 -0.93 19.31 0.63
C GLY A 187 0.13 18.49 1.35
N TYR A 188 -0.29 17.68 2.32
CA TYR A 188 0.61 16.75 3.00
C TYR A 188 1.18 15.70 2.04
N ALA A 189 0.35 15.09 1.19
CA ALA A 189 0.79 14.11 0.21
C ALA A 189 1.85 14.67 -0.75
N LEU A 190 1.59 15.86 -1.29
CA LEU A 190 2.51 16.57 -2.19
C LEU A 190 3.83 16.96 -1.48
N GLY A 191 3.74 17.47 -0.25
CA GLY A 191 4.91 17.84 0.56
C GLY A 191 5.78 16.63 0.95
N ARG A 192 5.17 15.45 1.04
CA ARG A 192 5.88 14.19 1.27
C ARG A 192 6.45 13.57 -0.01
N GLY A 193 6.16 14.15 -1.16
CA GLY A 193 6.58 13.60 -2.45
C GLY A 193 5.86 12.31 -2.84
N LEU A 194 4.68 12.04 -2.28
CA LEU A 194 3.89 10.87 -2.64
C LEU A 194 3.30 11.04 -4.06
N PRO A 195 3.33 10.02 -4.90
CA PRO A 195 2.60 10.03 -6.15
C PRO A 195 1.12 10.34 -5.89
N THR A 196 0.60 11.39 -6.51
CA THR A 196 -0.75 11.88 -6.23
C THR A 196 -1.56 12.00 -7.50
N ILE A 197 -2.66 11.26 -7.55
CA ILE A 197 -3.65 11.29 -8.62
C ILE A 197 -4.72 12.31 -8.24
N LEU A 198 -4.67 13.48 -8.85
CA LEU A 198 -5.63 14.55 -8.58
C LEU A 198 -6.89 14.35 -9.44
N LEU A 199 -8.05 14.39 -8.79
CA LEU A 199 -9.37 14.20 -9.39
C LEU A 199 -10.28 15.38 -9.03
N ALA A 200 -11.17 15.72 -9.95
CA ALA A 200 -12.28 16.62 -9.69
C ALA A 200 -13.45 16.31 -10.62
N LYS A 201 -14.68 16.47 -10.17
CA LYS A 201 -15.84 16.45 -11.07
C LYS A 201 -15.74 17.60 -12.07
N ASP A 202 -16.08 17.35 -13.32
CA ASP A 202 -16.12 18.36 -14.38
C ASP A 202 -17.01 19.55 -13.94
N GLY A 203 -16.51 20.77 -14.13
CA GLY A 203 -17.15 22.00 -13.66
C GLY A 203 -16.91 22.33 -12.18
N THR A 204 -16.03 21.61 -11.47
CA THR A 204 -15.60 22.01 -10.12
C THR A 204 -14.71 23.25 -10.21
N ASP A 205 -15.14 24.34 -9.56
CA ASP A 205 -14.32 25.54 -9.37
C ASP A 205 -13.35 25.31 -8.21
N HIS A 206 -12.06 25.32 -8.50
CA HIS A 206 -11.02 24.98 -7.52
C HIS A 206 -9.99 26.11 -7.38
N PRO A 207 -9.27 26.17 -6.24
CA PRO A 207 -8.31 27.24 -5.97
C PRO A 207 -7.24 27.38 -7.06
N PHE A 208 -6.83 28.63 -7.32
CA PHE A 208 -5.84 28.98 -8.33
C PHE A 208 -4.56 28.16 -8.24
N ASP A 209 -4.07 27.89 -7.05
CA ASP A 209 -2.83 27.14 -6.82
C ASP A 209 -2.89 25.69 -7.33
N ILE A 210 -4.09 25.14 -7.47
CA ILE A 210 -4.30 23.77 -7.97
C ILE A 210 -4.36 23.71 -9.51
N ASN A 211 -4.63 24.83 -10.18
CA ASN A 211 -4.77 24.90 -11.64
C ASN A 211 -3.52 24.48 -12.41
N SER A 212 -2.35 24.58 -11.79
CA SER A 212 -1.07 24.14 -12.39
C SER A 212 -0.86 22.63 -12.33
N PHE A 213 -1.63 21.90 -11.52
CA PHE A 213 -1.50 20.45 -11.41
C PHE A 213 -2.32 19.76 -12.50
N SER A 214 -1.73 18.69 -13.05
CA SER A 214 -2.43 17.83 -13.99
C SER A 214 -3.47 16.99 -13.25
N GLY A 215 -4.72 17.40 -13.29
CA GLY A 215 -5.86 16.69 -12.72
C GLY A 215 -6.72 15.99 -13.77
N HIS A 216 -7.43 14.94 -13.38
CA HIS A 216 -8.46 14.31 -14.19
C HIS A 216 -9.84 14.87 -13.81
N HIS A 217 -10.46 15.58 -14.76
CA HIS A 217 -11.82 16.08 -14.62
C HIS A 217 -12.81 15.00 -15.08
N TRP A 218 -13.39 14.29 -14.12
CA TRP A 218 -14.30 13.20 -14.39
C TRP A 218 -15.75 13.66 -14.60
N LYS A 219 -16.50 12.89 -15.40
CA LYS A 219 -17.88 13.17 -15.76
C LYS A 219 -18.82 12.13 -15.17
N THR A 220 -20.07 12.54 -14.94
CA THR A 220 -21.16 11.64 -14.55
C THR A 220 -21.82 10.97 -15.77
N THR A 221 -21.52 11.44 -16.97
CA THR A 221 -22.04 10.93 -18.24
C THR A 221 -21.11 9.90 -18.87
N GLY A 222 -21.63 9.09 -19.78
CA GLY A 222 -20.89 7.99 -20.41
C GLY A 222 -21.03 6.66 -19.66
N THR A 223 -20.53 5.59 -20.26
CA THR A 223 -20.52 4.27 -19.64
C THR A 223 -19.46 4.16 -18.56
N ALA A 224 -19.65 3.25 -17.59
CA ALA A 224 -18.65 2.99 -16.56
C ALA A 224 -17.31 2.54 -17.16
N GLU A 225 -17.35 1.77 -18.26
CA GLU A 225 -16.15 1.29 -18.93
C GLU A 225 -15.35 2.42 -19.60
N GLU A 226 -16.02 3.39 -20.26
CA GLU A 226 -15.37 4.59 -20.80
C GLU A 226 -14.71 5.40 -19.70
N ARG A 227 -15.43 5.65 -18.60
CA ARG A 227 -14.90 6.38 -17.44
C ARG A 227 -13.70 5.67 -16.80
N ARG A 228 -13.73 4.32 -16.69
CA ARG A 228 -12.60 3.52 -16.20
C ARG A 228 -11.38 3.62 -17.11
N ARG A 229 -11.59 3.59 -18.42
CA ARG A 229 -10.51 3.74 -19.39
C ARG A 229 -9.84 5.10 -19.31
N GLU A 230 -10.63 6.18 -19.19
CA GLU A 230 -10.10 7.55 -19.03
C GLU A 230 -9.34 7.70 -17.71
N PHE A 231 -9.88 7.20 -16.61
CA PHE A 231 -9.21 7.20 -15.31
C PHE A 231 -7.88 6.41 -15.35
N ARG A 232 -7.88 5.22 -15.93
CA ARG A 232 -6.67 4.41 -16.10
C ARG A 232 -5.60 5.12 -16.92
N LYS A 233 -5.99 5.76 -18.02
CA LYS A 233 -5.07 6.56 -18.83
C LYS A 233 -4.41 7.68 -18.02
N HIS A 234 -5.18 8.36 -17.19
CA HIS A 234 -4.66 9.40 -16.30
C HIS A 234 -3.73 8.83 -15.23
N TRP A 235 -4.11 7.72 -14.60
CA TRP A 235 -3.29 7.00 -13.65
C TRP A 235 -1.90 6.66 -14.23
N GLU A 236 -1.86 6.05 -15.41
CA GLU A 236 -0.60 5.68 -16.07
C GLU A 236 0.29 6.88 -16.40
N ALA A 237 -0.31 8.02 -16.69
CA ALA A 237 0.42 9.25 -16.98
C ALA A 237 1.02 9.90 -15.73
N ILE A 238 0.46 9.65 -14.54
CA ILE A 238 0.82 10.37 -13.30
C ILE A 238 1.60 9.52 -12.31
N LYS A 239 1.30 8.22 -12.16
CA LYS A 239 1.83 7.36 -11.09
C LYS A 239 3.36 7.34 -10.98
N ASN A 240 4.06 7.58 -12.07
CA ASN A 240 5.53 7.55 -12.14
C ASN A 240 6.16 8.95 -12.26
N ARG A 241 5.38 10.01 -12.05
CA ARG A 241 5.95 11.36 -12.06
C ARG A 241 6.90 11.55 -10.87
N PRO A 242 7.99 12.29 -11.07
CA PRO A 242 8.86 12.63 -9.95
C PRO A 242 8.10 13.45 -8.91
N PRO A 243 8.53 13.38 -7.63
CA PRO A 243 7.93 14.18 -6.58
C PRO A 243 8.03 15.68 -6.89
N LEU A 244 7.07 16.46 -6.39
CA LEU A 244 7.02 17.92 -6.57
C LEU A 244 8.31 18.60 -6.07
N VAL A 245 8.81 18.11 -4.93
CA VAL A 245 10.10 18.53 -4.36
C VAL A 245 11.06 17.36 -4.50
N PRO A 246 12.12 17.48 -5.32
CA PRO A 246 13.12 16.44 -5.46
C PRO A 246 13.79 16.15 -4.10
N THR A 247 13.95 14.88 -3.77
CA THR A 247 14.76 14.49 -2.60
C THR A 247 16.24 14.66 -2.93
N GLU A 248 16.97 15.34 -2.06
CA GLU A 248 18.43 15.38 -2.18
C GLU A 248 18.99 13.97 -2.00
N PRO A 249 19.94 13.53 -2.83
CA PRO A 249 20.57 12.24 -2.66
C PRO A 249 21.33 12.21 -1.33
N LEU A 250 21.18 11.11 -0.59
CA LEU A 250 21.84 10.90 0.71
C LEU A 250 23.38 10.97 0.60
N ILE A 251 23.90 10.62 -0.58
CA ILE A 251 25.30 10.72 -0.94
C ILE A 251 25.38 11.64 -2.15
N PRO A 252 26.05 12.82 -2.05
CA PRO A 252 26.29 13.64 -3.22
C PRO A 252 26.98 12.80 -4.29
N ARG A 253 26.48 12.83 -5.54
CA ARG A 253 27.20 12.22 -6.65
C ARG A 253 28.56 12.88 -6.70
N MET A 254 29.61 12.12 -6.38
CA MET A 254 30.97 12.57 -6.71
C MET A 254 31.03 12.63 -8.24
N LEU A 255 31.13 13.84 -8.75
CA LEU A 255 31.41 14.14 -10.15
C LEU A 255 32.83 13.73 -10.49
#